data_082ce4a34969b36417c56b12999307b2
#
_entry.id   082ce4a34969b36417c56b12999307b2
#
_cell.length_a   1.000
_cell.length_b   1.000
_cell.length_c   1.000
_cell.angle_alpha   90.00
_cell.angle_beta   90.00
_cell.angle_gamma   90.00
#
_symmetry.space_group_name_H-M   'P 1'
#
loop_
_entity.id
_entity.type
_entity.pdbx_description
1 polymer ?
#
loop_
_entity_poly.entity_id
_entity_poly.type
_entity_poly.pdbx_seq_one_letter_code
_entity_poly.pdbx_strand_id
1 'polypeptide(L)'
;MPQMPQIPQLRRHGGQSTPRAGDSPRDRMGRVKVGGSNCAPHLAVISRAQVYAMELFHANGQSLSVEELQQQLESILELSARAERGETRAEAPIGLLTSLERDTWAHLRDKLVEVHPDNESALLAIESALFVVVLEGRCPEAVEEQAKTLFLGDARNRWFDKSFQLIVFDNATAGISYIHIYMCIHE
;
A
#
# COMPACT_ATOMS: atom_id res chain seq x y z
N MET A 1 15.84 -6.24 25.64
CA MET A 1 15.04 -5.25 24.89
C MET A 1 14.13 -6.04 23.97
N PRO A 2 12.80 -5.87 24.02
CA PRO A 2 11.92 -6.54 23.06
C PRO A 2 12.25 -6.02 21.66
N GLN A 3 12.54 -6.95 20.74
CA GLN A 3 12.70 -6.61 19.32
C GLN A 3 11.36 -6.06 18.81
N MET A 4 11.35 -4.79 18.39
CA MET A 4 10.20 -4.25 17.67
C MET A 4 9.96 -5.08 16.41
N PRO A 5 8.70 -5.37 16.04
CA PRO A 5 8.38 -6.11 14.84
C PRO A 5 8.94 -5.37 13.62
N GLN A 6 9.69 -6.09 12.80
CA GLN A 6 10.17 -5.58 11.51
C GLN A 6 8.97 -5.32 10.60
N ILE A 7 9.00 -4.20 9.88
CA ILE A 7 7.99 -3.92 8.83
C ILE A 7 8.14 -4.98 7.74
N PRO A 8 7.02 -5.49 7.18
CA PRO A 8 7.07 -6.47 6.12
C PRO A 8 7.90 -5.95 4.94
N GLN A 9 8.83 -6.76 4.48
CA GLN A 9 9.35 -6.54 3.15
C GLN A 9 8.16 -6.68 2.19
N LEU A 10 7.82 -5.60 1.51
CA LEU A 10 6.89 -5.63 0.40
C LEU A 10 7.37 -6.69 -0.58
N ARG A 11 6.72 -7.86 -0.56
CA ARG A 11 7.06 -8.95 -1.48
C ARG A 11 6.66 -8.50 -2.88
N ARG A 12 7.65 -8.24 -3.71
CA ARG A 12 7.45 -8.07 -5.14
C ARG A 12 7.07 -9.42 -5.73
N HIS A 13 5.86 -9.57 -6.20
CA HIS A 13 5.48 -10.65 -7.10
C HIS A 13 5.78 -10.19 -8.52
N GLY A 14 6.95 -10.55 -8.99
CA GLY A 14 7.36 -10.41 -10.38
C GLY A 14 8.51 -11.37 -10.61
N GLY A 15 8.38 -12.27 -11.57
CA GLY A 15 9.42 -13.19 -11.95
C GLY A 15 10.74 -12.45 -12.19
N GLN A 16 11.85 -13.04 -11.78
CA GLN A 16 13.20 -12.57 -12.05
C GLN A 16 13.40 -12.46 -13.57
N SER A 17 13.16 -11.29 -14.13
CA SER A 17 13.65 -10.91 -15.45
C SER A 17 14.90 -10.07 -15.26
N THR A 18 16.03 -10.63 -15.68
CA THR A 18 17.30 -9.88 -15.80
C THR A 18 17.09 -8.68 -16.73
N PRO A 19 17.52 -7.47 -16.35
CA PRO A 19 17.39 -6.29 -17.22
C PRO A 19 18.17 -6.47 -18.51
N ARG A 20 17.52 -6.32 -19.66
CA ARG A 20 18.19 -6.19 -20.97
C ARG A 20 18.55 -4.73 -21.23
N ALA A 21 19.73 -4.50 -21.78
CA ALA A 21 20.21 -3.18 -22.19
C ALA A 21 19.24 -2.57 -23.22
N GLY A 22 18.53 -1.50 -22.84
CA GLY A 22 17.54 -0.79 -23.68
C GLY A 22 16.36 -0.23 -22.87
N ASP A 23 16.32 -0.44 -21.57
CA ASP A 23 15.23 0.02 -20.71
C ASP A 23 15.18 1.54 -20.58
N SER A 24 13.93 2.07 -20.51
CA SER A 24 13.65 3.48 -20.26
C SER A 24 14.39 4.01 -19.02
N PRO A 25 14.75 5.30 -18.97
CA PRO A 25 15.59 5.84 -17.91
C PRO A 25 14.87 5.69 -16.55
N ARG A 26 15.41 4.81 -15.71
CA ARG A 26 15.02 4.64 -14.31
C ARG A 26 16.00 5.39 -13.42
N ASP A 27 15.51 5.93 -12.32
CA ASP A 27 16.41 6.40 -11.27
C ASP A 27 17.11 5.21 -10.57
N ARG A 28 18.05 5.51 -9.67
CA ARG A 28 18.80 4.49 -8.92
C ARG A 28 17.94 3.56 -8.06
N MET A 29 16.64 3.86 -7.91
CA MET A 29 15.67 3.08 -7.16
C MET A 29 14.64 2.37 -8.07
N GLY A 30 14.84 2.33 -9.39
CA GLY A 30 13.96 1.65 -10.33
C GLY A 30 12.65 2.37 -10.65
N ARG A 31 12.55 3.68 -10.36
CA ARG A 31 11.35 4.49 -10.63
C ARG A 31 11.28 4.89 -12.10
N VAL A 32 10.11 4.72 -12.70
CA VAL A 32 9.83 5.28 -14.03
C VAL A 32 9.56 6.77 -13.89
N LYS A 33 10.30 7.61 -14.61
CA LYS A 33 9.99 9.05 -14.69
C LYS A 33 8.77 9.25 -15.60
N VAL A 34 7.61 9.37 -15.00
CA VAL A 34 6.40 9.78 -15.70
C VAL A 34 6.20 11.28 -15.43
N GLY A 35 6.43 12.11 -16.43
CA GLY A 35 6.00 13.51 -16.43
C GLY A 35 6.41 14.36 -15.22
N GLY A 36 7.61 14.18 -14.65
CA GLY A 36 8.15 15.01 -13.59
C GLY A 36 7.68 14.68 -12.16
N SER A 37 6.83 13.69 -11.94
CA SER A 37 6.46 13.21 -10.61
C SER A 37 7.30 11.98 -10.19
N ASN A 38 7.71 11.92 -8.92
CA ASN A 38 8.45 10.80 -8.33
C ASN A 38 7.53 9.60 -7.98
N CYS A 39 6.48 9.35 -8.74
CA CYS A 39 5.58 8.23 -8.51
C CYS A 39 6.18 6.95 -9.08
N ALA A 40 6.17 5.89 -8.29
CA ALA A 40 6.53 4.55 -8.76
C ALA A 40 5.34 3.94 -9.54
N PRO A 41 5.59 3.07 -10.54
CA PRO A 41 4.55 2.50 -11.40
C PRO A 41 3.81 1.34 -10.74
N HIS A 42 3.49 1.44 -9.46
CA HIS A 42 2.82 0.39 -8.69
C HIS A 42 1.75 0.96 -7.77
N LEU A 43 0.87 0.09 -7.31
CA LEU A 43 -0.09 0.34 -6.24
C LEU A 43 0.40 -0.27 -4.92
N ALA A 44 0.02 0.34 -3.81
CA ALA A 44 0.04 -0.34 -2.53
C ALA A 44 -1.32 -1.00 -2.30
N VAL A 45 -1.35 -2.30 -2.06
CA VAL A 45 -2.58 -3.05 -1.76
C VAL A 45 -2.54 -3.48 -0.30
N ILE A 46 -3.58 -3.13 0.45
CA ILE A 46 -3.72 -3.54 1.86
C ILE A 46 -4.82 -4.58 1.94
N SER A 47 -4.49 -5.74 2.50
CA SER A 47 -5.43 -6.83 2.75
C SER A 47 -5.12 -7.47 4.10
N ARG A 48 -6.12 -7.59 4.98
CA ARG A 48 -5.97 -8.15 6.33
C ARG A 48 -4.79 -7.56 7.10
N ALA A 49 -4.69 -6.23 7.05
CA ALA A 49 -3.60 -5.45 7.68
C ALA A 49 -2.18 -5.76 7.17
N GLN A 50 -2.05 -6.50 6.05
CA GLN A 50 -0.78 -6.74 5.36
C GLN A 50 -0.69 -5.84 4.12
N VAL A 51 0.50 -5.31 3.84
CA VAL A 51 0.73 -4.40 2.71
C VAL A 51 1.55 -5.10 1.63
N TYR A 52 1.10 -4.97 0.38
CA TYR A 52 1.72 -5.58 -0.80
C TYR A 52 1.94 -4.52 -1.87
N ALA A 53 3.00 -4.66 -2.67
CA ALA A 53 3.17 -3.88 -3.89
C ALA A 53 2.56 -4.65 -5.07
N MET A 54 1.73 -4.00 -5.86
CA MET A 54 1.13 -4.51 -7.08
C MET A 54 1.65 -3.72 -8.26
N GLU A 55 2.36 -4.38 -9.16
CA GLU A 55 2.90 -3.74 -10.37
C GLU A 55 1.79 -3.48 -11.38
N LEU A 56 1.86 -2.36 -12.09
CA LEU A 56 0.90 -1.99 -13.13
C LEU A 56 1.49 -2.10 -14.53
N PHE A 57 2.81 -2.17 -14.64
CA PHE A 57 3.52 -2.14 -15.91
C PHE A 57 4.60 -3.22 -15.98
N HIS A 58 4.79 -3.75 -17.14
CA HIS A 58 5.96 -4.56 -17.46
C HIS A 58 7.26 -3.72 -17.44
N ALA A 59 8.40 -4.40 -17.41
CA ALA A 59 9.71 -3.74 -17.45
C ALA A 59 9.94 -2.89 -18.72
N ASN A 60 9.23 -3.19 -19.81
CA ASN A 60 9.28 -2.44 -21.08
C ASN A 60 8.36 -1.19 -21.07
N GLY A 61 7.63 -0.93 -19.98
CA GLY A 61 6.73 0.21 -19.84
C GLY A 61 5.31 -0.02 -20.38
N GLN A 62 5.00 -1.19 -20.93
CA GLN A 62 3.62 -1.54 -21.31
C GLN A 62 2.79 -1.85 -20.06
N SER A 63 1.53 -1.45 -20.06
CA SER A 63 0.59 -1.81 -18.99
C SER A 63 0.36 -3.32 -18.95
N LEU A 64 0.21 -3.86 -17.75
CA LEU A 64 -0.23 -5.23 -17.55
C LEU A 64 -1.67 -5.42 -18.07
N SER A 65 -1.98 -6.63 -18.54
CA SER A 65 -3.34 -7.00 -18.93
C SER A 65 -4.25 -7.12 -17.70
N VAL A 66 -5.56 -7.15 -17.92
CA VAL A 66 -6.55 -7.35 -16.85
C VAL A 66 -6.33 -8.68 -16.15
N GLU A 67 -6.01 -9.72 -16.92
CA GLU A 67 -5.76 -11.07 -16.41
C GLU A 67 -4.51 -11.12 -15.52
N GLU A 68 -3.44 -10.40 -15.89
CA GLU A 68 -2.22 -10.31 -15.08
C GLU A 68 -2.47 -9.53 -13.78
N LEU A 69 -3.25 -8.45 -13.84
CA LEU A 69 -3.66 -7.69 -12.66
C LEU A 69 -4.53 -8.55 -11.72
N GLN A 70 -5.47 -9.31 -12.29
CA GLN A 70 -6.32 -10.23 -11.52
C GLN A 70 -5.48 -11.30 -10.82
N GLN A 71 -4.54 -11.93 -11.51
CA GLN A 71 -3.64 -12.93 -10.91
C GLN A 71 -2.82 -12.38 -9.75
N GLN A 72 -2.37 -11.12 -9.84
CA GLN A 72 -1.68 -10.47 -8.73
C GLN A 72 -2.61 -10.26 -7.52
N LEU A 73 -3.85 -9.79 -7.75
CA LEU A 73 -4.84 -9.60 -6.69
C LEU A 73 -5.21 -10.93 -6.02
N GLU A 74 -5.44 -11.98 -6.78
CA GLU A 74 -5.71 -13.33 -6.26
C GLU A 74 -4.54 -13.84 -5.40
N SER A 75 -3.30 -13.64 -5.84
CA SER A 75 -2.10 -13.98 -5.07
C SER A 75 -2.00 -13.20 -3.77
N ILE A 76 -2.35 -11.90 -3.78
CA ILE A 76 -2.36 -11.05 -2.59
C ILE A 76 -3.42 -11.55 -1.59
N LEU A 77 -4.63 -11.87 -2.07
CA LEU A 77 -5.70 -12.41 -1.24
C LEU A 77 -5.29 -13.72 -0.57
N GLU A 78 -4.67 -14.64 -1.33
CA GLU A 78 -4.18 -15.90 -0.78
C GLU A 78 -3.07 -15.68 0.27
N LEU A 79 -2.07 -14.85 -0.04
CA LEU A 79 -0.97 -14.55 0.88
C LEU A 79 -1.46 -13.92 2.18
N SER A 80 -2.38 -12.95 2.09
CA SER A 80 -2.93 -12.29 3.26
C SER A 80 -3.79 -13.25 4.11
N ALA A 81 -4.54 -14.15 3.48
CA ALA A 81 -5.28 -15.19 4.17
C ALA A 81 -4.36 -16.19 4.89
N ARG A 82 -3.24 -16.57 4.29
CA ARG A 82 -2.23 -17.43 4.91
C ARG A 82 -1.57 -16.76 6.11
N ALA A 83 -1.28 -15.45 6.03
CA ALA A 83 -0.75 -14.68 7.14
C ALA A 83 -1.76 -14.62 8.31
N GLU A 84 -3.05 -14.42 8.02
CA GLU A 84 -4.13 -14.41 9.01
C GLU A 84 -4.28 -15.76 9.72
N ARG A 85 -4.12 -16.87 9.00
CA ARG A 85 -4.15 -18.23 9.58
C ARG A 85 -2.87 -18.63 10.32
N GLY A 86 -1.87 -17.74 10.38
CA GLY A 86 -0.58 -18.01 11.02
C GLY A 86 0.33 -18.98 10.26
N GLU A 87 0.03 -19.27 8.99
CA GLU A 87 0.85 -20.12 8.12
C GLU A 87 2.12 -19.41 7.63
N THR A 88 2.08 -18.09 7.61
CA THR A 88 3.22 -17.23 7.32
C THR A 88 3.33 -16.17 8.42
N ARG A 89 4.50 -15.54 8.53
CA ARG A 89 4.68 -14.45 9.50
C ARG A 89 3.75 -13.30 9.12
N ALA A 90 2.81 -12.98 10.02
CA ALA A 90 2.05 -11.76 9.93
C ALA A 90 2.90 -10.58 10.41
N GLU A 91 2.78 -9.46 9.73
CA GLU A 91 3.53 -8.26 10.03
C GLU A 91 2.70 -7.30 10.91
N ALA A 92 3.39 -6.40 11.60
CA ALA A 92 2.71 -5.41 12.43
C ALA A 92 1.84 -4.49 11.57
N PRO A 93 0.60 -4.17 11.99
CA PRO A 93 -0.32 -3.32 11.24
C PRO A 93 0.07 -1.83 11.37
N ILE A 94 1.17 -1.44 10.73
CA ILE A 94 1.73 -0.08 10.81
C ILE A 94 0.80 0.99 10.25
N GLY A 95 -0.15 0.63 9.39
CA GLY A 95 -1.17 1.54 8.88
C GLY A 95 -1.92 2.28 10.00
N LEU A 96 -2.11 1.62 11.15
CA LEU A 96 -2.69 2.24 12.34
C LEU A 96 -1.95 3.51 12.79
N LEU A 97 -0.63 3.56 12.63
CA LEU A 97 0.18 4.71 13.06
C LEU A 97 -0.08 5.95 12.20
N THR A 98 -0.55 5.76 10.95
CA THR A 98 -0.88 6.88 10.06
C THR A 98 -2.17 7.61 10.44
N SER A 99 -2.94 7.08 11.39
CA SER A 99 -4.12 7.74 11.96
C SER A 99 -3.78 8.72 13.08
N LEU A 100 -2.53 8.76 13.52
CA LEU A 100 -2.09 9.65 14.58
C LEU A 100 -1.93 11.08 14.05
N GLU A 101 -1.79 12.02 14.99
CA GLU A 101 -1.46 13.40 14.67
C GLU A 101 -0.15 13.47 13.88
N ARG A 102 -0.05 14.43 12.94
CA ARG A 102 1.02 14.51 11.90
C ARG A 102 2.43 14.50 12.47
N ASP A 103 2.69 15.29 13.51
CA ASP A 103 4.03 15.41 14.10
C ASP A 103 4.39 14.11 14.85
N THR A 104 3.41 13.50 15.50
CA THR A 104 3.58 12.20 16.17
C THR A 104 3.88 11.10 15.15
N TRP A 105 3.14 11.05 14.03
CA TRP A 105 3.42 10.11 12.95
C TRP A 105 4.81 10.31 12.35
N ALA A 106 5.19 11.56 12.04
CA ALA A 106 6.51 11.86 11.50
C ALA A 106 7.63 11.37 12.43
N HIS A 107 7.51 11.62 13.74
CA HIS A 107 8.47 11.13 14.73
C HIS A 107 8.54 9.59 14.80
N LEU A 108 7.38 8.91 14.77
CA LEU A 108 7.33 7.45 14.78
C LEU A 108 7.89 6.84 13.48
N ARG A 109 7.66 7.48 12.34
CA ARG A 109 8.22 7.09 11.05
C ARG A 109 9.75 7.11 11.09
N ASP A 110 10.35 8.17 11.63
CA ASP A 110 11.82 8.26 11.79
C ASP A 110 12.33 7.14 12.72
N LYS A 111 11.62 6.87 13.82
CA LYS A 111 11.93 5.76 14.71
C LYS A 111 11.87 4.40 14.03
N LEU A 112 10.89 4.17 13.17
CA LEU A 112 10.79 2.92 12.40
C LEU A 112 12.00 2.74 11.47
N VAL A 113 12.46 3.80 10.81
CA VAL A 113 13.66 3.79 9.97
C VAL A 113 14.92 3.50 10.79
N GLU A 114 15.05 4.09 11.99
CA GLU A 114 16.17 3.83 12.89
C GLU A 114 16.25 2.37 13.36
N VAL A 115 15.10 1.67 13.48
CA VAL A 115 15.03 0.27 13.95
C VAL A 115 15.65 -0.71 12.95
N HIS A 116 15.41 -0.52 11.66
CA HIS A 116 15.94 -1.42 10.62
C HIS A 116 16.00 -0.72 9.26
N PRO A 117 17.10 -0.87 8.49
CA PRO A 117 17.28 -0.21 7.19
C PRO A 117 16.21 -0.61 6.16
N ASP A 118 15.69 -1.84 6.21
CA ASP A 118 14.64 -2.29 5.28
C ASP A 118 13.32 -1.55 5.50
N ASN A 119 13.11 -0.97 6.68
CA ASN A 119 11.90 -0.22 6.99
C ASN A 119 11.77 1.05 6.14
N GLU A 120 12.88 1.71 5.83
CA GLU A 120 12.88 2.87 4.94
C GLU A 120 12.40 2.48 3.54
N SER A 121 12.94 1.41 2.98
CA SER A 121 12.56 0.94 1.65
C SER A 121 11.09 0.50 1.58
N ALA A 122 10.59 -0.13 2.64
CA ALA A 122 9.18 -0.54 2.74
C ALA A 122 8.23 0.66 2.83
N LEU A 123 8.56 1.66 3.67
CA LEU A 123 7.79 2.90 3.78
C LEU A 123 7.79 3.67 2.45
N LEU A 124 8.96 3.83 1.83
CA LEU A 124 9.08 4.49 0.53
C LEU A 124 8.27 3.78 -0.56
N ALA A 125 8.17 2.46 -0.55
CA ALA A 125 7.36 1.73 -1.50
C ALA A 125 5.86 2.07 -1.35
N ILE A 126 5.35 2.22 -0.13
CA ILE A 126 3.97 2.66 0.11
C ILE A 126 3.79 4.13 -0.26
N GLU A 127 4.70 4.98 0.19
CA GLU A 127 4.64 6.44 -0.02
C GLU A 127 4.75 6.82 -1.50
N SER A 128 5.54 6.11 -2.29
CA SER A 128 5.71 6.35 -3.72
C SER A 128 4.66 5.67 -4.60
N ALA A 129 3.85 4.75 -4.08
CA ALA A 129 2.76 4.13 -4.82
C ALA A 129 1.79 5.19 -5.39
N LEU A 130 1.16 4.92 -6.53
CA LEU A 130 0.19 5.85 -7.14
C LEU A 130 -0.97 6.15 -6.20
N PHE A 131 -1.55 5.13 -5.62
CA PHE A 131 -2.59 5.19 -4.58
C PHE A 131 -2.65 3.87 -3.82
N VAL A 132 -3.51 3.82 -2.80
CA VAL A 132 -3.74 2.61 -2.01
C VAL A 132 -5.03 1.95 -2.45
N VAL A 133 -5.01 0.63 -2.64
CA VAL A 133 -6.19 -0.22 -2.75
C VAL A 133 -6.34 -1.00 -1.46
N VAL A 134 -7.52 -0.97 -0.86
CA VAL A 134 -7.84 -1.73 0.35
C VAL A 134 -8.83 -2.83 -0.01
N LEU A 135 -8.44 -4.08 0.25
CA LEU A 135 -9.35 -5.22 0.14
C LEU A 135 -9.97 -5.46 1.52
N GLU A 136 -11.25 -5.13 1.64
CA GLU A 136 -11.99 -5.14 2.91
C GLU A 136 -12.91 -6.36 2.97
N GLY A 137 -12.63 -7.28 3.89
CA GLY A 137 -13.36 -8.55 4.07
C GLY A 137 -14.78 -8.40 4.65
N ARG A 138 -15.33 -7.18 4.72
CA ARG A 138 -16.70 -6.90 5.16
C ARG A 138 -17.61 -6.79 3.95
N CYS A 139 -18.90 -7.07 4.17
CA CYS A 139 -19.95 -6.94 3.16
C CYS A 139 -21.08 -6.04 3.70
N PRO A 140 -20.85 -4.70 3.78
CA PRO A 140 -21.90 -3.81 4.27
C PRO A 140 -23.07 -3.80 3.30
N GLU A 141 -24.29 -4.08 3.81
CA GLU A 141 -25.52 -4.07 3.01
C GLU A 141 -26.19 -2.69 2.98
N ALA A 142 -26.14 -1.97 4.11
CA ALA A 142 -26.72 -0.65 4.22
C ALA A 142 -25.71 0.45 3.80
N VAL A 143 -26.22 1.47 3.10
CA VAL A 143 -25.41 2.63 2.67
C VAL A 143 -24.73 3.34 3.84
N GLU A 144 -25.41 3.44 4.98
CA GLU A 144 -24.88 4.05 6.21
C GLU A 144 -23.71 3.24 6.78
N GLU A 145 -23.80 1.91 6.77
CA GLU A 145 -22.74 1.02 7.21
C GLU A 145 -21.55 1.10 6.26
N GLN A 146 -21.81 1.14 4.94
CA GLN A 146 -20.79 1.33 3.93
C GLN A 146 -20.06 2.65 4.14
N ALA A 147 -20.77 3.77 4.29
CA ALA A 147 -20.19 5.08 4.55
C ALA A 147 -19.35 5.08 5.83
N LYS A 148 -19.86 4.48 6.91
CA LYS A 148 -19.14 4.35 8.17
C LYS A 148 -17.84 3.56 8.02
N THR A 149 -17.87 2.46 7.26
CA THR A 149 -16.68 1.63 6.99
C THR A 149 -15.68 2.35 6.09
N LEU A 150 -16.13 3.15 5.14
CA LEU A 150 -15.26 3.95 4.28
C LEU A 150 -14.51 5.02 5.06
N PHE A 151 -15.17 5.71 6.00
CA PHE A 151 -14.55 6.82 6.75
C PHE A 151 -13.77 6.35 7.98
N LEU A 152 -14.30 5.42 8.73
CA LEU A 152 -13.70 4.98 9.99
C LEU A 152 -12.92 3.68 9.84
N GLY A 153 -13.53 2.66 9.25
CA GLY A 153 -12.95 1.36 8.96
C GLY A 153 -12.21 0.70 10.12
N ASP A 154 -11.37 -0.29 9.78
CA ASP A 154 -10.31 -0.77 10.67
C ASP A 154 -9.02 -0.02 10.29
N ALA A 155 -8.54 0.85 11.18
CA ALA A 155 -7.34 1.65 10.95
C ALA A 155 -6.09 0.77 10.66
N ARG A 156 -6.09 -0.50 11.07
CA ARG A 156 -5.03 -1.46 10.73
C ARG A 156 -5.02 -1.80 9.24
N ASN A 157 -6.18 -1.69 8.58
CA ASN A 157 -6.38 -1.96 7.15
C ASN A 157 -6.54 -0.66 6.35
N ARG A 158 -5.86 0.41 6.74
CA ARG A 158 -5.90 1.74 6.11
C ARG A 158 -4.51 2.38 6.09
N TRP A 159 -4.34 3.37 5.21
CA TRP A 159 -3.15 4.21 5.17
C TRP A 159 -3.56 5.67 5.03
N PHE A 160 -3.79 6.34 6.16
CA PHE A 160 -4.35 7.70 6.20
C PHE A 160 -3.40 8.79 5.70
N ASP A 161 -2.13 8.48 5.52
CA ASP A 161 -1.13 9.42 4.98
C ASP A 161 -1.05 9.43 3.44
N LYS A 162 -1.95 8.70 2.76
CA LYS A 162 -2.09 8.68 1.30
C LYS A 162 -3.26 9.56 0.86
N SER A 163 -3.10 10.26 -0.28
CA SER A 163 -4.10 11.22 -0.79
C SER A 163 -5.48 10.61 -0.94
N PHE A 164 -5.57 9.38 -1.44
CA PHE A 164 -6.82 8.64 -1.46
C PHE A 164 -6.60 7.13 -1.40
N GLN A 165 -7.63 6.41 -0.98
CA GLN A 165 -7.67 4.97 -0.90
C GLN A 165 -8.94 4.48 -1.59
N LEU A 166 -8.79 3.55 -2.53
CA LEU A 166 -9.91 2.80 -3.11
C LEU A 166 -10.18 1.60 -2.21
N ILE A 167 -11.35 1.53 -1.61
CA ILE A 167 -11.76 0.45 -0.71
C ILE A 167 -12.75 -0.43 -1.46
N VAL A 168 -12.40 -1.70 -1.61
CA VAL A 168 -13.20 -2.72 -2.31
C VAL A 168 -13.67 -3.75 -1.28
N PHE A 169 -14.97 -3.97 -1.21
CA PHE A 169 -15.61 -4.93 -0.30
C PHE A 169 -15.77 -6.31 -0.96
N ASP A 170 -15.90 -7.35 -0.15
CA ASP A 170 -16.07 -8.73 -0.64
C ASP A 170 -17.35 -8.93 -1.49
N ASN A 171 -18.37 -8.07 -1.32
CA ASN A 171 -19.58 -8.06 -2.15
C ASN A 171 -19.41 -7.29 -3.47
N ALA A 172 -18.18 -6.96 -3.88
CA ALA A 172 -17.82 -6.20 -5.06
C ALA A 172 -18.34 -4.74 -5.08
N THR A 173 -18.88 -4.23 -3.99
CA THR A 173 -19.08 -2.78 -3.86
C THR A 173 -17.79 -2.09 -3.54
N ALA A 174 -17.66 -0.82 -3.87
CA ALA A 174 -16.45 -0.06 -3.61
C ALA A 174 -16.76 1.38 -3.24
N GLY A 175 -15.78 2.02 -2.60
CA GLY A 175 -15.83 3.44 -2.30
C GLY A 175 -14.44 4.04 -2.19
N ILE A 176 -14.37 5.35 -2.12
CA ILE A 176 -13.12 6.10 -2.01
C ILE A 176 -13.11 6.84 -0.69
N SER A 177 -12.03 6.68 0.06
CA SER A 177 -11.68 7.54 1.18
C SER A 177 -10.54 8.46 0.74
N TYR A 178 -10.69 9.78 0.91
CA TYR A 178 -9.68 10.76 0.57
C TYR A 178 -9.48 11.76 1.70
N ILE A 179 -8.24 12.23 1.86
CA ILE A 179 -7.91 13.25 2.84
C ILE A 179 -8.07 14.61 2.19
N HIS A 180 -9.00 15.42 2.72
CA HIS A 180 -9.13 16.82 2.35
C HIS A 180 -8.17 17.65 3.22
N ILE A 181 -7.01 18.00 2.66
CA ILE A 181 -6.11 18.93 3.32
C ILE A 181 -6.69 20.33 3.14
N TYR A 182 -7.33 20.88 4.18
CA TYR A 182 -7.57 22.31 4.26
C TYR A 182 -6.23 23.01 4.48
N MET A 183 -5.68 23.59 3.42
CA MET A 183 -4.64 24.59 3.59
C MET A 183 -5.30 25.80 4.27
N CYS A 184 -5.14 25.92 5.59
CA CYS A 184 -5.36 27.21 6.25
C CYS A 184 -4.27 28.16 5.74
N ILE A 185 -4.59 28.97 4.75
CA ILE A 185 -3.80 30.15 4.40
C ILE A 185 -4.12 31.13 5.52
N HIS A 186 -3.23 31.24 6.49
CA HIS A 186 -3.24 32.39 7.40
C HIS A 186 -2.62 33.56 6.64
N GLU A 187 -3.46 34.58 6.35
CA GLU A 187 -3.02 35.92 6.00
C GLU A 187 -2.32 36.58 7.20
#